data_1c8dd54751c85d1ccefa153a1186e6af
#
_entry.id   1c8dd54751c85d1ccefa153a1186e6af
#
_cell.length_a   1.000
_cell.length_b   1.000
_cell.length_c   1.000
_cell.angle_alpha   90.00
_cell.angle_beta   90.00
_cell.angle_gamma   90.00
#
_symmetry.space_group_name_H-M   'P 1'
#
loop_
_entity.id
_entity.type
_entity.pdbx_description
1 polymer ?
#
loop_
_entity_poly.entity_id
_entity_poly.type
_entity_poly.pdbx_seq_one_letter_code
_entity_poly.pdbx_strand_id
1 'polypeptide(L)'
;MEKKQFDVTALGELLIDFTENGNSTQGNPLMEANPGGAPCNVLAMLERLGKKTAFIGKVGKDMFGNQLKSAVEEVGIDTRNLILDENYHTTLAFVHTYPDGDRDFSFYRDPGADMMLTKEEVQRDLIESSRIFHFGTLSSTHEGVR
;
A
#
# COMPACT_ATOMS: atom_id res chain seq x y z
N MET A 1 4.70 -2.60 32.39
CA MET A 1 4.74 -2.83 30.92
C MET A 1 4.87 -1.48 30.23
N GLU A 2 5.91 -1.27 29.44
CA GLU A 2 6.04 -0.05 28.65
C GLU A 2 4.83 0.12 27.72
N LYS A 3 4.29 1.34 27.71
CA LYS A 3 3.12 1.68 26.89
C LYS A 3 3.58 1.73 25.42
N LYS A 4 3.18 0.78 24.62
CA LYS A 4 3.49 0.75 23.20
C LYS A 4 2.87 1.96 22.49
N GLN A 5 3.58 2.53 21.51
CA GLN A 5 3.15 3.71 20.76
C GLN A 5 2.03 3.36 19.78
N PHE A 6 2.14 2.19 19.14
CA PHE A 6 1.19 1.70 18.15
C PHE A 6 0.53 0.40 18.60
N ASP A 7 -0.71 0.20 18.21
CA ASP A 7 -1.40 -1.07 18.34
C ASP A 7 -0.91 -2.06 17.28
N VAL A 8 -0.79 -1.59 16.02
CA VAL A 8 -0.32 -2.41 14.90
C VAL A 8 0.61 -1.60 14.00
N THR A 9 1.76 -2.15 13.67
CA THR A 9 2.59 -1.70 12.54
C THR A 9 2.53 -2.77 11.45
N ALA A 10 2.27 -2.34 10.21
CA ALA A 10 2.26 -3.25 9.06
C ALA A 10 3.39 -2.93 8.08
N LEU A 11 3.96 -3.98 7.49
CA LEU A 11 4.92 -3.91 6.38
C LEU A 11 4.34 -4.62 5.16
N GLY A 12 4.41 -3.99 4.01
CA GLY A 12 4.04 -4.61 2.75
C GLY A 12 3.80 -3.62 1.62
N GLU A 13 2.95 -4.03 0.68
CA GLU A 13 2.63 -3.23 -0.49
C GLU A 13 1.60 -2.14 -0.18
N LEU A 14 1.78 -1.02 -0.86
CA LEU A 14 0.81 0.05 -1.05
C LEU A 14 0.83 0.40 -2.54
N LEU A 15 -0.32 0.37 -3.19
CA LEU A 15 -0.43 0.43 -4.64
C LEU A 15 -1.74 1.12 -5.07
N ILE A 16 -1.86 1.39 -6.36
CA ILE A 16 -3.13 1.84 -6.95
C ILE A 16 -3.84 0.67 -7.61
N ASP A 17 -5.09 0.45 -7.20
CA ASP A 17 -6.04 -0.43 -7.89
C ASP A 17 -6.87 0.40 -8.86
N PHE A 18 -6.65 0.21 -10.16
CA PHE A 18 -7.52 0.77 -11.20
C PHE A 18 -8.72 -0.14 -11.43
N THR A 19 -9.91 0.37 -11.15
CA THR A 19 -11.18 -0.33 -11.40
C THR A 19 -11.97 0.37 -12.49
N GLU A 20 -12.70 -0.40 -13.30
CA GLU A 20 -13.55 0.16 -14.35
C GLU A 20 -14.69 0.97 -13.74
N ASN A 21 -14.93 2.18 -14.25
CA ASN A 21 -15.97 3.09 -13.83
C ASN A 21 -16.75 3.65 -15.05
N GLY A 22 -17.32 2.74 -15.87
CA GLY A 22 -18.09 3.06 -17.05
C GLY A 22 -17.25 3.54 -18.24
N ASN A 23 -17.88 4.29 -19.14
CA ASN A 23 -17.25 4.80 -20.35
C ASN A 23 -17.39 6.32 -20.46
N SER A 24 -16.41 6.95 -21.09
CA SER A 24 -16.47 8.36 -21.46
C SER A 24 -17.51 8.61 -22.55
N THR A 25 -17.83 9.89 -22.82
CA THR A 25 -18.70 10.29 -23.93
C THR A 25 -18.14 9.88 -25.32
N GLN A 26 -16.85 9.58 -25.41
CA GLN A 26 -16.20 9.07 -26.62
C GLN A 26 -16.19 7.53 -26.70
N GLY A 27 -16.76 6.84 -25.72
CA GLY A 27 -16.80 5.38 -25.66
C GLY A 27 -15.56 4.71 -25.07
N ASN A 28 -14.57 5.49 -24.58
CA ASN A 28 -13.38 4.95 -23.97
C ASN A 28 -13.66 4.50 -22.51
N PRO A 29 -13.08 3.37 -22.04
CA PRO A 29 -13.22 2.97 -20.64
C PRO A 29 -12.66 4.04 -19.70
N LEU A 30 -13.38 4.32 -18.63
CA LEU A 30 -12.93 5.14 -17.52
C LEU A 30 -12.44 4.25 -16.40
N MET A 31 -11.30 4.63 -15.81
CA MET A 31 -10.68 3.89 -14.71
C MET A 31 -10.61 4.78 -13.48
N GLU A 32 -11.04 4.25 -12.35
CA GLU A 32 -10.93 4.90 -11.05
C GLU A 32 -9.66 4.40 -10.34
N ALA A 33 -8.82 5.35 -9.91
CA ALA A 33 -7.57 5.07 -9.22
C ALA A 33 -7.80 4.98 -7.69
N ASN A 34 -7.91 3.77 -7.16
CA ASN A 34 -8.20 3.54 -5.76
C ASN A 34 -6.90 3.20 -4.99
N PRO A 35 -6.67 3.81 -3.80
CA PRO A 35 -5.65 3.34 -2.90
C PRO A 35 -5.91 1.88 -2.49
N GLY A 36 -4.91 1.02 -2.63
CA GLY A 36 -4.99 -0.42 -2.37
C GLY A 36 -3.73 -0.94 -1.69
N GLY A 37 -3.71 -2.23 -1.45
CA GLY A 37 -2.67 -2.94 -0.72
C GLY A 37 -3.23 -3.57 0.55
N ALA A 38 -3.12 -4.90 0.66
CA ALA A 38 -3.73 -5.65 1.75
C ALA A 38 -3.30 -5.16 3.14
N PRO A 39 -2.00 -4.89 3.43
CA PRO A 39 -1.59 -4.40 4.75
C PRO A 39 -2.21 -3.05 5.10
N CYS A 40 -2.25 -2.10 4.17
CA CYS A 40 -2.84 -0.79 4.42
C CYS A 40 -4.35 -0.83 4.60
N ASN A 41 -5.06 -1.72 3.90
CA ASN A 41 -6.49 -1.91 4.10
C ASN A 41 -6.81 -2.38 5.53
N VAL A 42 -5.99 -3.26 6.10
CA VAL A 42 -6.10 -3.67 7.51
C VAL A 42 -5.87 -2.48 8.44
N LEU A 43 -4.80 -1.70 8.21
CA LEU A 43 -4.48 -0.53 9.04
C LEU A 43 -5.59 0.52 8.99
N ALA A 44 -6.12 0.82 7.80
CA ALA A 44 -7.19 1.79 7.61
C ALA A 44 -8.47 1.40 8.38
N MET A 45 -8.81 0.11 8.40
CA MET A 45 -9.93 -0.37 9.21
C MET A 45 -9.64 -0.24 10.70
N LEU A 46 -8.42 -0.54 11.14
CA LEU A 46 -8.01 -0.40 12.54
C LEU A 46 -8.04 1.06 13.02
N GLU A 47 -7.62 2.02 12.20
CA GLU A 47 -7.74 3.46 12.51
C GLU A 47 -9.22 3.85 12.73
N ARG A 48 -10.13 3.39 11.87
CA ARG A 48 -11.58 3.61 12.04
C ARG A 48 -12.14 3.00 13.31
N LEU A 49 -11.49 1.96 13.84
CA LEU A 49 -11.82 1.33 15.14
C LEU A 49 -11.07 1.99 16.32
N GLY A 50 -10.44 3.15 16.10
CA GLY A 50 -9.74 3.93 17.14
C GLY A 50 -8.41 3.32 17.60
N LYS A 51 -7.78 2.49 16.76
CA LYS A 51 -6.43 1.95 17.00
C LYS A 51 -5.38 2.86 16.38
N LYS A 52 -4.19 2.87 16.97
CA LYS A 52 -3.03 3.60 16.43
C LYS A 52 -2.20 2.69 15.56
N THR A 53 -1.98 3.10 14.31
CA THR A 53 -1.27 2.27 13.35
C THR A 53 -0.10 2.99 12.69
N ALA A 54 0.85 2.21 12.18
CA ALA A 54 1.97 2.70 11.38
C ALA A 54 2.20 1.78 10.18
N PHE A 55 2.68 2.36 9.08
CA PHE A 55 2.98 1.62 7.87
C PHE A 55 4.46 1.71 7.49
N ILE A 56 5.02 0.57 7.11
CA ILE A 56 6.37 0.42 6.56
C ILE A 56 6.24 -0.06 5.13
N GLY A 57 6.74 0.71 4.18
CA GLY A 57 6.67 0.35 2.78
C GLY A 57 7.34 1.36 1.86
N LYS A 58 7.23 1.12 0.56
CA LYS A 58 7.85 1.95 -0.45
C LYS A 58 6.90 2.13 -1.65
N VAL A 59 6.75 3.36 -2.10
CA VAL A 59 6.04 3.74 -3.33
C VAL A 59 6.94 4.63 -4.18
N GLY A 60 6.61 4.83 -5.44
CA GLY A 60 7.36 5.73 -6.30
C GLY A 60 7.21 7.20 -5.89
N LYS A 61 8.23 8.01 -6.14
CA LYS A 61 8.14 9.47 -6.05
C LYS A 61 7.45 10.02 -7.30
N ASP A 62 6.22 9.62 -7.51
CA ASP A 62 5.37 9.96 -8.64
C ASP A 62 3.98 10.45 -8.17
N MET A 63 3.10 10.78 -9.12
CA MET A 63 1.77 11.27 -8.78
C MET A 63 0.96 10.27 -7.95
N PHE A 64 1.10 8.99 -8.22
CA PHE A 64 0.38 7.94 -7.50
C PHE A 64 0.95 7.67 -6.11
N GLY A 65 2.28 7.69 -5.96
CA GLY A 65 2.91 7.58 -4.64
C GLY A 65 2.53 8.74 -3.73
N ASN A 66 2.46 9.97 -4.26
CA ASN A 66 1.99 11.14 -3.51
C ASN A 66 0.50 11.01 -3.15
N GLN A 67 -0.35 10.55 -4.07
CA GLN A 67 -1.77 10.28 -3.80
C GLN A 67 -1.95 9.25 -2.68
N LEU A 68 -1.20 8.15 -2.75
CA LEU A 68 -1.24 7.07 -1.75
C LEU A 68 -0.79 7.57 -0.38
N LYS A 69 0.31 8.31 -0.32
CA LYS A 69 0.80 8.90 0.93
C LYS A 69 -0.27 9.79 1.57
N SER A 70 -0.85 10.71 0.80
CA SER A 70 -1.93 11.58 1.31
C SER A 70 -3.13 10.76 1.81
N ALA A 71 -3.55 9.75 1.07
CA ALA A 71 -4.71 8.93 1.43
C ALA A 71 -4.51 8.16 2.75
N VAL A 72 -3.32 7.59 2.98
CA VAL A 72 -3.05 6.87 4.24
C VAL A 72 -2.85 7.82 5.42
N GLU A 73 -2.27 9.01 5.20
CA GLU A 73 -2.16 10.06 6.22
C GLU A 73 -3.52 10.62 6.63
N GLU A 74 -4.45 10.83 5.69
CA GLU A 74 -5.81 11.29 5.95
C GLU A 74 -6.61 10.31 6.82
N VAL A 75 -6.35 9.02 6.70
CA VAL A 75 -6.96 7.99 7.55
C VAL A 75 -6.39 7.99 8.96
N GLY A 76 -5.17 8.52 9.15
CA GLY A 76 -4.49 8.59 10.45
C GLY A 76 -3.32 7.61 10.62
N ILE A 77 -2.98 6.85 9.60
CA ILE A 77 -1.85 5.91 9.62
C ILE A 77 -0.53 6.70 9.68
N ASP A 78 0.35 6.36 10.59
CA ASP A 78 1.69 6.94 10.66
C ASP A 78 2.55 6.48 9.46
N THR A 79 3.03 7.44 8.68
CA THR A 79 3.77 7.22 7.43
C THR A 79 5.26 7.52 7.52
N ARG A 80 5.82 7.67 8.73
CA ARG A 80 7.25 8.03 8.89
C ARG A 80 8.22 7.05 8.23
N ASN A 81 7.81 5.82 7.97
CA ASN A 81 8.56 4.83 7.22
C ASN A 81 7.90 4.42 5.89
N LEU A 82 7.09 5.30 5.32
CA LEU A 82 6.67 5.22 3.92
C LEU A 82 7.69 5.98 3.06
N ILE A 83 8.45 5.26 2.25
CA ILE A 83 9.52 5.79 1.42
C ILE A 83 8.97 6.14 0.04
N LEU A 84 9.32 7.34 -0.46
CA LEU A 84 9.10 7.75 -1.84
C LEU A 84 10.37 7.52 -2.64
N ASP A 85 10.39 6.51 -3.49
CA ASP A 85 11.56 6.10 -4.28
C ASP A 85 11.66 6.91 -5.58
N GLU A 86 12.86 7.42 -5.89
CA GLU A 86 13.10 8.21 -7.11
C GLU A 86 13.39 7.35 -8.34
N ASN A 87 13.72 6.07 -8.15
CA ASN A 87 14.18 5.20 -9.22
C ASN A 87 13.12 4.20 -9.71
N TYR A 88 12.13 3.91 -8.86
CA TYR A 88 11.09 2.92 -9.14
C TYR A 88 9.70 3.53 -9.03
N HIS A 89 8.81 3.14 -9.94
CA HIS A 89 7.45 3.65 -9.97
C HIS A 89 6.54 2.96 -8.95
N THR A 90 5.49 3.66 -8.57
CA THR A 90 4.40 3.08 -7.79
C THR A 90 3.79 1.91 -8.54
N THR A 91 3.58 0.79 -7.86
CA THR A 91 2.89 -0.37 -8.42
C THR A 91 1.45 -0.03 -8.76
N LEU A 92 1.02 -0.42 -9.96
CA LEU A 92 -0.35 -0.28 -10.43
C LEU A 92 -0.94 -1.67 -10.68
N ALA A 93 -2.17 -1.88 -10.27
CA ALA A 93 -2.98 -3.04 -10.59
C ALA A 93 -4.22 -2.60 -11.37
N PHE A 94 -4.48 -3.24 -12.49
CA PHE A 94 -5.71 -3.04 -13.25
C PHE A 94 -6.63 -4.22 -12.98
N VAL A 95 -7.81 -3.92 -12.47
CA VAL A 95 -8.80 -4.92 -12.08
C VAL A 95 -9.92 -4.94 -13.12
N HIS A 96 -10.05 -6.07 -13.81
CA HIS A 96 -11.17 -6.34 -14.68
C HIS A 96 -12.17 -7.23 -13.95
N THR A 97 -13.44 -6.82 -13.93
CA THR A 97 -14.53 -7.60 -13.33
C THR A 97 -15.40 -8.19 -14.43
N TYR A 98 -15.52 -9.50 -14.46
CA TYR A 98 -16.37 -10.20 -15.41
C TYR A 98 -17.86 -10.17 -15.00
N PRO A 99 -18.80 -10.41 -15.94
CA PRO A 99 -20.24 -10.38 -15.65
C PRO A 99 -20.70 -11.38 -14.59
N ASP A 100 -19.96 -12.48 -14.40
CA ASP A 100 -20.21 -13.50 -13.38
C ASP A 100 -19.68 -13.11 -11.99
N GLY A 101 -18.99 -11.95 -11.90
CA GLY A 101 -18.41 -11.44 -10.65
C GLY A 101 -16.97 -11.90 -10.39
N ASP A 102 -16.40 -12.69 -11.27
CA ASP A 102 -14.99 -13.05 -11.20
C ASP A 102 -14.10 -11.85 -11.57
N ARG A 103 -12.83 -11.87 -11.14
CA ARG A 103 -11.88 -10.77 -11.33
C ARG A 103 -10.58 -11.26 -11.91
N ASP A 104 -10.04 -10.48 -12.81
CA ASP A 104 -8.69 -10.64 -13.34
C ASP A 104 -7.84 -9.40 -13.02
N PHE A 105 -6.53 -9.61 -12.83
CA PHE A 105 -5.60 -8.57 -12.41
C PHE A 105 -4.43 -8.49 -13.39
N SER A 106 -4.16 -7.29 -13.87
CA SER A 106 -2.93 -6.99 -14.60
C SER A 106 -2.06 -6.06 -13.76
N PHE A 107 -0.89 -6.55 -13.33
CA PHE A 107 0.04 -5.78 -12.51
C PHE A 107 1.11 -5.11 -13.38
N TYR A 108 1.31 -3.82 -13.16
CA TYR A 108 2.45 -3.06 -13.64
C TYR A 108 3.44 -2.89 -12.48
N ARG A 109 4.29 -3.89 -12.31
CA ARG A 109 5.15 -4.11 -11.13
C ARG A 109 6.43 -4.87 -11.53
N ASP A 110 7.23 -4.31 -12.45
CA ASP A 110 8.38 -5.01 -13.04
C ASP A 110 9.67 -4.13 -13.10
N PRO A 111 10.34 -3.94 -11.95
CA PRO A 111 9.84 -4.00 -10.58
C PRO A 111 9.04 -2.76 -10.18
N GLY A 112 8.09 -2.89 -9.25
CA GLY A 112 7.48 -1.77 -8.56
C GLY A 112 8.31 -1.34 -7.34
N ALA A 113 8.11 -0.10 -6.88
CA ALA A 113 8.85 0.44 -5.73
C ALA A 113 8.68 -0.42 -4.47
N ASP A 114 7.52 -1.02 -4.24
CA ASP A 114 7.24 -1.89 -3.09
C ASP A 114 8.11 -3.16 -3.05
N MET A 115 8.64 -3.59 -4.21
CA MET A 115 9.58 -4.72 -4.31
C MET A 115 11.01 -4.36 -3.95
N MET A 116 11.30 -3.07 -3.81
CA MET A 116 12.66 -2.53 -3.65
C MET A 116 12.94 -2.01 -2.24
N LEU A 117 12.06 -2.32 -1.27
CA LEU A 117 12.30 -2.01 0.14
C LEU A 117 13.45 -2.87 0.65
N THR A 118 14.46 -2.24 1.24
CA THR A 118 15.61 -2.93 1.81
C THR A 118 15.52 -3.02 3.33
N LYS A 119 16.28 -3.94 3.92
CA LYS A 119 16.34 -4.13 5.38
C LYS A 119 16.84 -2.89 6.11
N GLU A 120 17.76 -2.16 5.49
CA GLU A 120 18.39 -0.94 6.05
C GLU A 120 17.39 0.22 6.10
N GLU A 121 16.38 0.20 5.24
CA GLU A 121 15.34 1.22 5.19
C GLU A 121 14.22 1.00 6.21
N VAL A 122 14.14 -0.19 6.80
CA VAL A 122 13.12 -0.53 7.80
C VAL A 122 13.50 0.06 9.16
N GLN A 123 12.67 0.96 9.66
CA GLN A 123 12.82 1.54 11.00
C GLN A 123 12.34 0.54 12.06
N ARG A 124 13.29 -0.14 12.70
CA ARG A 124 13.00 -1.18 13.71
C ARG A 124 12.25 -0.67 14.92
N ASP A 125 12.48 0.58 15.32
CA ASP A 125 11.80 1.22 16.42
C ASP A 125 10.27 1.27 16.24
N LEU A 126 9.77 1.40 15.01
CA LEU A 126 8.34 1.28 14.71
C LEU A 126 7.80 -0.11 15.06
N ILE A 127 8.55 -1.17 14.71
CA ILE A 127 8.16 -2.54 15.01
C ILE A 127 8.22 -2.77 16.53
N GLU A 128 9.31 -2.35 17.17
CA GLU A 128 9.53 -2.53 18.61
C GLU A 128 8.55 -1.73 19.46
N SER A 129 8.10 -0.56 18.98
CA SER A 129 7.10 0.27 19.65
C SER A 129 5.65 -0.18 19.42
N SER A 130 5.43 -1.24 18.66
CA SER A 130 4.11 -1.78 18.35
C SER A 130 3.76 -3.01 19.19
N ARG A 131 2.45 -3.22 19.42
CA ARG A 131 1.93 -4.42 20.08
C ARG A 131 1.86 -5.62 19.16
N ILE A 132 1.55 -5.37 17.88
CA ILE A 132 1.45 -6.38 16.82
C ILE A 132 2.24 -5.88 15.62
N PHE A 133 3.06 -6.76 15.05
CA PHE A 133 3.66 -6.57 13.74
C PHE A 133 2.94 -7.47 12.73
N HIS A 134 2.35 -6.83 11.72
CA HIS A 134 1.67 -7.48 10.61
C HIS A 134 2.52 -7.33 9.36
N PHE A 135 2.62 -8.36 8.54
CA PHE A 135 3.27 -8.24 7.23
C PHE A 135 2.46 -8.99 6.17
N GLY A 136 2.35 -8.35 5.02
CA GLY A 136 1.61 -8.89 3.89
C GLY A 136 2.50 -9.66 2.95
N THR A 137 1.92 -10.52 2.12
CA THR A 137 2.68 -11.53 1.40
C THR A 137 3.09 -11.15 -0.01
N LEU A 138 2.42 -10.18 -0.64
CA LEU A 138 2.72 -9.80 -2.03
C LEU A 138 4.15 -9.26 -2.18
N SER A 139 4.60 -8.37 -1.29
CA SER A 139 5.98 -7.87 -1.30
C SER A 139 7.00 -8.97 -1.03
N SER A 140 6.66 -9.98 -0.22
CA SER A 140 7.54 -11.12 0.09
C SER A 140 7.73 -12.11 -1.06
N THR A 141 7.10 -11.90 -2.22
CA THR A 141 7.32 -12.71 -3.43
C THR A 141 8.62 -12.35 -4.16
N HIS A 142 9.23 -11.22 -3.82
CA HIS A 142 10.50 -10.78 -4.38
C HIS A 142 11.65 -11.04 -3.39
N GLU A 143 12.80 -11.53 -3.90
CA GLU A 143 13.96 -11.91 -3.06
C GLU A 143 14.50 -10.74 -2.22
N GLY A 144 14.46 -9.51 -2.74
CA GLY A 144 14.96 -8.31 -2.05
C GLY A 144 14.18 -7.91 -0.79
N VAL A 145 12.94 -8.38 -0.64
CA VAL A 145 12.05 -8.03 0.50
C VAL A 145 11.84 -9.22 1.46
N ARG A 146 12.37 -10.37 1.13
CA ARG A 146 12.30 -11.58 1.98
C ARG A 146 13.11 -11.51 3.26
#